data_72405bb3ed4c37c61366e6bf3da13698
#
_entry.id   72405bb3ed4c37c61366e6bf3da13698
#
_cell.length_a   1.000
_cell.length_b   1.000
_cell.length_c   1.000
_cell.angle_alpha   90.00
_cell.angle_beta   90.00
_cell.angle_gamma   90.00
#
_symmetry.space_group_name_H-M   'P 1'
#
loop_
_entity.id
_entity.type
_entity.pdbx_description
1 polymer ?
#
loop_
_entity_poly.entity_id
_entity_poly.type
_entity_poly.pdbx_seq_one_letter_code
_entity_poly.pdbx_strand_id
1 'polypeptide(L)'
;MLIKKLQGQLEKSKGIYYEYDAESTPLGEGGMGVVYRGFRVDQNTGLRTEVAIKALHDDLPEEVYARAEREASIQLRHDNLVEMLGLISVFETNRWGESIYHHYVVSEFLHGIELSDLLAGRLDKIKDGDDRFARELYNNYIKDKEGTSIYIIKNILSGVLALHDKGYIHRDIDPSNIMVTSDGHIKLIDFGIAKNLKALGSNDKLMTAAGKFIGKAEYASPELVLGDVRSQNYTTDIYALGVLFYRLLVGCLPFNGSQYEVLQNQLKTKVPVGNIENKALANVIRKATEKIQSHRYGSIAEFRVAIDAAEKFKPGLWDKYGKYLIICFITLTIGAGVWYWTKPRPEPTDKFKYALNLLDSQIADSVRLGFNEMKILADNGNDKAKIEIGITSFANEKNTIISQRRALLNKGNARLSSELDTTIKYLSSIKDESVITPEIYYILGGAYYYQGDKINALKNFEKALALLNLNNDAAHGYSNSTLKENLENNISVLKNNE
;
A
#
# COMPACT_ATOMS: atom_id res chain seq x y z
N MET A 1 -39.76 36.12 -12.20
CA MET A 1 -39.10 36.36 -10.90
C MET A 1 -40.03 35.90 -9.80
N LEU A 2 -39.78 34.79 -9.15
CA LEU A 2 -40.58 34.21 -8.07
C LEU A 2 -39.79 34.28 -6.77
N ILE A 3 -39.93 35.37 -6.03
CA ILE A 3 -39.25 35.57 -4.75
C ILE A 3 -39.90 34.70 -3.68
N LYS A 4 -39.17 33.71 -3.18
CA LYS A 4 -39.53 32.92 -1.99
C LYS A 4 -38.92 33.59 -0.75
N LYS A 5 -39.79 33.87 0.24
CA LYS A 5 -39.39 34.39 1.55
C LYS A 5 -39.40 33.28 2.58
N LEU A 6 -38.28 33.09 3.27
CA LEU A 6 -38.06 32.03 4.25
C LEU A 6 -37.92 32.67 5.64
N GLN A 7 -38.82 32.33 6.54
CA GLN A 7 -38.82 32.87 7.90
C GLN A 7 -39.43 31.87 8.88
N GLY A 8 -38.59 31.18 9.63
CA GLY A 8 -39.01 30.32 10.73
C GLY A 8 -39.30 31.12 12.02
N GLN A 9 -39.58 30.43 13.10
CA GLN A 9 -39.84 31.11 14.42
C GLN A 9 -38.61 31.83 14.96
N LEU A 10 -37.44 31.24 14.81
CA LEU A 10 -36.18 31.83 15.27
C LEU A 10 -35.84 33.10 14.48
N GLU A 11 -36.03 33.08 13.17
CA GLU A 11 -35.81 34.25 12.30
C GLU A 11 -36.78 35.38 12.65
N LYS A 12 -38.05 35.06 12.90
CA LYS A 12 -39.03 36.03 13.38
C LYS A 12 -38.63 36.70 14.68
N SER A 13 -38.13 35.91 15.65
CA SER A 13 -37.70 36.44 16.95
C SER A 13 -36.48 37.36 16.84
N LYS A 14 -35.62 37.14 15.84
CA LYS A 14 -34.43 37.92 15.55
C LYS A 14 -34.73 39.15 14.63
N GLY A 15 -35.94 39.26 14.10
CA GLY A 15 -36.29 40.30 13.13
C GLY A 15 -35.58 40.14 11.78
N ILE A 16 -35.28 38.89 11.37
CA ILE A 16 -34.63 38.60 10.11
C ILE A 16 -35.49 37.65 9.24
N TYR A 17 -35.24 37.67 7.96
CA TYR A 17 -35.72 36.63 7.03
C TYR A 17 -34.68 36.41 5.92
N TYR A 18 -34.87 35.32 5.18
CA TYR A 18 -34.10 35.04 3.99
C TYR A 18 -34.99 35.05 2.76
N GLU A 19 -34.43 35.42 1.61
CA GLU A 19 -35.18 35.43 0.36
C GLU A 19 -34.29 35.00 -0.82
N TYR A 20 -34.89 34.37 -1.80
CA TYR A 20 -34.23 34.03 -3.06
C TYR A 20 -35.24 33.97 -4.20
N ASP A 21 -34.76 34.13 -5.45
CA ASP A 21 -35.56 33.95 -6.64
C ASP A 21 -35.53 32.50 -7.09
N ALA A 22 -36.66 31.81 -6.97
CA ALA A 22 -36.78 30.40 -7.33
C ALA A 22 -36.72 30.12 -8.85
N GLU A 23 -36.86 31.18 -9.69
CA GLU A 23 -36.70 31.11 -11.14
C GLU A 23 -35.28 31.47 -11.61
N SER A 24 -34.42 31.91 -10.69
CA SER A 24 -33.02 32.22 -11.03
C SER A 24 -32.25 30.96 -11.39
N THR A 25 -31.18 31.13 -12.15
CA THR A 25 -30.26 30.05 -12.43
C THR A 25 -29.60 29.56 -11.12
N PRO A 26 -29.71 28.29 -10.77
CA PRO A 26 -29.09 27.74 -9.59
C PRO A 26 -27.56 27.90 -9.63
N LEU A 27 -26.95 28.03 -8.45
CA LEU A 27 -25.51 27.97 -8.28
C LEU A 27 -25.00 26.54 -8.48
N GLY A 28 -25.81 25.56 -8.07
CA GLY A 28 -25.52 24.13 -8.22
C GLY A 28 -26.75 23.29 -7.88
N GLU A 29 -26.76 22.06 -8.38
CA GLU A 29 -27.79 21.07 -8.13
C GLU A 29 -27.14 19.74 -7.76
N GLY A 30 -27.67 19.06 -6.76
CA GLY A 30 -27.15 17.77 -6.29
C GLY A 30 -28.24 16.86 -5.76
N GLY A 31 -27.87 15.65 -5.35
CA GLY A 31 -28.83 14.63 -4.89
C GLY A 31 -29.63 14.99 -3.64
N MET A 32 -29.28 16.06 -2.92
CA MET A 32 -29.98 16.49 -1.72
C MET A 32 -30.83 17.75 -1.95
N GLY A 33 -30.61 18.50 -3.03
CA GLY A 33 -31.30 19.75 -3.28
C GLY A 33 -30.59 20.65 -4.26
N VAL A 34 -31.14 21.87 -4.40
CA VAL A 34 -30.71 22.90 -5.34
C VAL A 34 -30.21 24.10 -4.56
N VAL A 35 -29.07 24.66 -4.94
CA VAL A 35 -28.45 25.82 -4.27
C VAL A 35 -28.73 27.09 -5.06
N TYR A 36 -29.25 28.09 -4.39
CA TYR A 36 -29.55 29.40 -4.94
C TYR A 36 -28.75 30.52 -4.25
N ARG A 37 -28.46 31.58 -4.97
CA ARG A 37 -28.02 32.86 -4.39
C ARG A 37 -29.23 33.54 -3.79
N GLY A 38 -29.15 33.94 -2.53
CA GLY A 38 -30.21 34.62 -1.82
C GLY A 38 -29.68 35.74 -0.94
N PHE A 39 -30.58 36.31 -0.13
CA PHE A 39 -30.26 37.40 0.80
C PHE A 39 -30.82 37.11 2.19
N ARG A 40 -30.00 37.34 3.20
CA ARG A 40 -30.46 37.58 4.57
C ARG A 40 -30.86 39.02 4.71
N VAL A 41 -32.07 39.31 5.14
CA VAL A 41 -32.58 40.66 5.32
C VAL A 41 -32.87 40.90 6.79
N ASP A 42 -32.29 41.95 7.35
CA ASP A 42 -32.60 42.44 8.68
C ASP A 42 -33.77 43.42 8.58
N GLN A 43 -34.89 43.11 9.21
CA GLN A 43 -36.13 43.87 9.12
C GLN A 43 -36.04 45.23 9.84
N ASN A 44 -35.13 45.33 10.84
CA ASN A 44 -35.00 46.54 11.62
C ASN A 44 -34.12 47.60 10.93
N THR A 45 -33.07 47.12 10.22
CA THR A 45 -32.07 47.99 9.57
C THR A 45 -32.25 48.07 8.08
N GLY A 46 -32.95 47.11 7.46
CA GLY A 46 -33.06 46.96 6.02
C GLY A 46 -31.77 46.43 5.37
N LEU A 47 -30.76 46.03 6.16
CA LEU A 47 -29.50 45.49 5.64
C LEU A 47 -29.73 44.15 4.95
N ARG A 48 -29.21 44.04 3.74
CA ARG A 48 -29.22 42.83 2.93
C ARG A 48 -27.81 42.28 2.82
N THR A 49 -27.64 41.01 3.23
CA THR A 49 -26.36 40.30 3.13
C THR A 49 -26.56 39.05 2.26
N GLU A 50 -25.67 38.86 1.31
CA GLU A 50 -25.73 37.68 0.43
C GLU A 50 -25.52 36.37 1.20
N VAL A 51 -26.28 35.35 0.80
CA VAL A 51 -26.24 34.00 1.38
C VAL A 51 -26.40 32.96 0.28
N ALA A 52 -25.88 31.73 0.53
CA ALA A 52 -26.22 30.56 -0.25
C ALA A 52 -27.38 29.82 0.45
N ILE A 53 -28.41 29.51 -0.32
CA ILE A 53 -29.61 28.82 0.16
C ILE A 53 -29.76 27.51 -0.59
N LYS A 54 -29.57 26.39 0.12
CA LYS A 54 -29.76 25.03 -0.40
C LYS A 54 -31.19 24.59 -0.08
N ALA A 55 -32.07 24.62 -1.08
CA ALA A 55 -33.43 24.08 -0.99
C ALA A 55 -33.35 22.56 -1.07
N LEU A 56 -33.67 21.86 0.01
CA LEU A 56 -33.68 20.40 0.04
C LEU A 56 -34.87 19.86 -0.73
N HIS A 57 -34.70 18.70 -1.40
CA HIS A 57 -35.82 18.00 -2.06
C HIS A 57 -36.82 17.49 -1.01
N ASP A 58 -38.12 17.56 -1.32
CA ASP A 58 -39.20 17.20 -0.40
C ASP A 58 -39.37 15.69 -0.20
N ASP A 59 -38.79 14.88 -1.07
CA ASP A 59 -38.87 13.40 -1.07
C ASP A 59 -37.69 12.74 -0.36
N LEU A 60 -36.85 13.51 0.34
CA LEU A 60 -35.71 12.95 1.05
C LEU A 60 -36.16 12.20 2.32
N PRO A 61 -35.44 11.10 2.68
CA PRO A 61 -35.65 10.40 3.94
C PRO A 61 -35.49 11.33 5.16
N GLU A 62 -36.26 11.08 6.23
CA GLU A 62 -36.22 11.89 7.45
C GLU A 62 -34.80 11.97 8.06
N GLU A 63 -34.02 10.90 7.93
CA GLU A 63 -32.63 10.89 8.35
C GLU A 63 -31.78 11.93 7.62
N VAL A 64 -32.11 12.29 6.38
CA VAL A 64 -31.38 13.33 5.60
C VAL A 64 -31.72 14.71 6.15
N TYR A 65 -32.97 14.97 6.49
CA TYR A 65 -33.32 16.25 7.13
C TYR A 65 -32.68 16.40 8.51
N ALA A 66 -32.70 15.37 9.34
CA ALA A 66 -31.99 15.36 10.62
C ALA A 66 -30.48 15.54 10.48
N ARG A 67 -29.92 15.19 9.34
CA ARG A 67 -28.52 15.45 8.99
C ARG A 67 -28.31 16.91 8.66
N ALA A 68 -29.13 17.46 7.75
CA ALA A 68 -29.06 18.86 7.36
C ALA A 68 -29.23 19.79 8.58
N GLU A 69 -30.09 19.42 9.54
CA GLU A 69 -30.27 20.17 10.78
C GLU A 69 -28.98 20.14 11.64
N ARG A 70 -28.33 19.00 11.78
CA ARG A 70 -27.05 18.89 12.49
C ARG A 70 -25.95 19.69 11.80
N GLU A 71 -25.87 19.62 10.48
CA GLU A 71 -24.93 20.40 9.68
C GLU A 71 -25.13 21.89 9.92
N ALA A 72 -26.36 22.36 9.79
CA ALA A 72 -26.73 23.75 10.01
C ALA A 72 -26.52 24.21 11.48
N SER A 73 -26.49 23.27 12.43
CA SER A 73 -26.24 23.57 13.85
C SER A 73 -24.76 23.76 14.17
N ILE A 74 -23.85 23.44 13.25
CA ILE A 74 -22.42 23.61 13.44
C ILE A 74 -22.05 25.08 13.29
N GLN A 75 -22.10 25.79 14.38
CA GLN A 75 -21.67 27.19 14.43
C GLN A 75 -20.15 27.28 14.60
N LEU A 76 -19.43 27.06 13.50
CA LEU A 76 -17.99 27.21 13.42
C LEU A 76 -17.66 28.40 12.50
N ARG A 77 -17.01 29.42 13.09
CA ARG A 77 -16.35 30.47 12.33
C ARG A 77 -14.88 30.16 12.18
N HIS A 78 -14.44 29.95 10.97
CA HIS A 78 -13.05 29.63 10.65
C HIS A 78 -12.73 30.06 9.23
N ASP A 79 -11.55 30.64 9.00
CA ASP A 79 -11.14 31.18 7.70
C ASP A 79 -11.13 30.13 6.58
N ASN A 80 -11.00 28.85 6.93
CA ASN A 80 -10.97 27.75 5.97
C ASN A 80 -12.24 26.88 5.99
N LEU A 81 -13.32 27.34 6.57
CA LEU A 81 -14.63 26.69 6.56
C LEU A 81 -15.71 27.69 6.16
N VAL A 82 -16.72 27.22 5.42
CA VAL A 82 -17.93 28.00 5.19
C VAL A 82 -18.69 28.19 6.50
N GLU A 83 -19.18 29.43 6.77
CA GLU A 83 -20.03 29.71 7.92
C GLU A 83 -21.45 29.24 7.66
N MET A 84 -21.94 28.31 8.51
CA MET A 84 -23.32 27.85 8.48
C MET A 84 -24.19 28.83 9.26
N LEU A 85 -25.28 29.34 8.67
CA LEU A 85 -26.19 30.30 9.27
C LEU A 85 -27.43 29.62 9.89
N GLY A 86 -27.80 28.44 9.40
CA GLY A 86 -28.88 27.64 10.00
C GLY A 86 -29.66 26.79 9.03
N LEU A 87 -30.56 25.98 9.59
CA LEU A 87 -31.61 25.28 8.86
C LEU A 87 -32.95 25.99 9.10
N ILE A 88 -33.65 26.32 8.04
CA ILE A 88 -34.98 26.97 8.08
C ILE A 88 -35.99 25.96 7.58
N SER A 89 -37.00 25.70 8.39
CA SER A 89 -38.15 24.89 7.99
C SER A 89 -39.36 25.78 7.84
N VAL A 90 -39.92 25.81 6.64
CA VAL A 90 -41.14 26.57 6.32
C VAL A 90 -42.22 25.56 5.97
N PHE A 91 -43.42 25.77 6.48
CA PHE A 91 -44.54 24.93 6.09
C PHE A 91 -45.47 25.70 5.13
N GLU A 92 -45.93 24.97 4.11
CA GLU A 92 -46.95 25.45 3.20
C GLU A 92 -48.14 24.47 3.31
N THR A 93 -49.33 25.02 3.23
CA THR A 93 -50.56 24.21 3.20
C THR A 93 -50.90 23.92 1.75
N ASN A 94 -50.96 22.66 1.35
CA ASN A 94 -51.31 22.28 0.01
C ASN A 94 -52.84 22.47 -0.24
N ARG A 95 -53.30 22.24 -1.48
CA ARG A 95 -54.69 22.42 -1.88
C ARG A 95 -55.68 21.50 -1.14
N TRP A 96 -55.17 20.47 -0.48
CA TRP A 96 -55.95 19.51 0.29
C TRP A 96 -55.91 19.75 1.80
N GLY A 97 -55.27 20.87 2.24
CA GLY A 97 -55.17 21.22 3.67
C GLY A 97 -54.05 20.51 4.41
N GLU A 98 -53.19 19.78 3.73
CA GLU A 98 -52.03 19.11 4.34
C GLU A 98 -50.86 20.08 4.46
N SER A 99 -50.17 20.03 5.59
CA SER A 99 -48.97 20.83 5.80
C SER A 99 -47.76 20.11 5.22
N ILE A 100 -47.09 20.70 4.24
CA ILE A 100 -45.84 20.26 3.65
C ILE A 100 -44.74 21.10 4.22
N TYR A 101 -43.70 20.44 4.73
CA TYR A 101 -42.50 21.14 5.24
C TYR A 101 -41.41 21.20 4.15
N HIS A 102 -40.94 22.41 3.85
CA HIS A 102 -39.79 22.63 3.00
C HIS A 102 -38.61 23.02 3.88
N HIS A 103 -37.47 22.41 3.63
CA HIS A 103 -36.25 22.62 4.43
C HIS A 103 -35.17 23.31 3.60
N TYR A 104 -34.53 24.31 4.19
CA TYR A 104 -33.51 25.13 3.56
C TYR A 104 -32.28 25.21 4.46
N VAL A 105 -31.12 24.79 3.96
CA VAL A 105 -29.84 25.02 4.62
C VAL A 105 -29.27 26.35 4.12
N VAL A 106 -28.90 27.22 5.03
CA VAL A 106 -28.36 28.53 4.71
C VAL A 106 -26.92 28.65 5.21
N SER A 107 -26.05 29.15 4.34
CA SER A 107 -24.66 29.45 4.64
C SER A 107 -24.24 30.83 4.12
N GLU A 108 -23.05 31.28 4.50
CA GLU A 108 -22.46 32.45 3.86
C GLU A 108 -22.33 32.24 2.35
N PHE A 109 -22.49 33.33 1.58
CA PHE A 109 -22.22 33.29 0.14
C PHE A 109 -20.75 33.58 -0.11
N LEU A 110 -20.09 32.68 -0.87
CA LEU A 110 -18.69 32.82 -1.20
C LEU A 110 -18.50 33.26 -2.64
N HIS A 111 -17.92 34.44 -2.82
CA HIS A 111 -17.44 34.88 -4.13
C HIS A 111 -16.11 34.16 -4.43
N GLY A 112 -15.99 33.53 -5.58
CA GLY A 112 -14.75 32.83 -5.94
C GLY A 112 -14.98 31.72 -6.95
N ILE A 113 -14.13 30.70 -6.89
CA ILE A 113 -14.11 29.55 -7.80
C ILE A 113 -13.89 28.26 -7.03
N GLU A 114 -14.51 27.18 -7.47
CA GLU A 114 -14.18 25.86 -6.95
C GLU A 114 -12.73 25.50 -7.26
N LEU A 115 -12.07 24.84 -6.32
CA LEU A 115 -10.71 24.31 -6.54
C LEU A 115 -10.67 23.34 -7.72
N SER A 116 -11.75 22.61 -7.99
CA SER A 116 -11.89 21.72 -9.13
C SER A 116 -11.77 22.46 -10.47
N ASP A 117 -12.37 23.62 -10.58
CA ASP A 117 -12.35 24.48 -11.77
C ASP A 117 -11.01 25.20 -11.90
N LEU A 118 -10.48 25.70 -10.79
CA LEU A 118 -9.14 26.29 -10.75
C LEU A 118 -8.07 25.31 -11.24
N LEU A 119 -8.05 24.09 -10.72
CA LEU A 119 -7.09 23.05 -11.15
C LEU A 119 -7.27 22.63 -12.61
N ALA A 120 -8.47 22.79 -13.17
CA ALA A 120 -8.75 22.58 -14.58
C ALA A 120 -8.43 23.80 -15.47
N GLY A 121 -7.99 24.91 -14.89
CA GLY A 121 -7.70 26.16 -15.60
C GLY A 121 -8.93 26.91 -16.10
N ARG A 122 -10.15 26.58 -15.58
CA ARG A 122 -11.42 27.21 -15.98
C ARG A 122 -11.68 28.49 -15.22
N LEU A 123 -10.76 29.46 -15.31
CA LEU A 123 -10.82 30.77 -14.62
C LEU A 123 -11.92 31.71 -15.14
N ASP A 124 -12.52 31.41 -16.30
CA ASP A 124 -13.68 32.06 -16.85
C ASP A 124 -14.97 31.87 -16.01
N LYS A 125 -14.97 30.86 -15.15
CA LYS A 125 -16.07 30.60 -14.22
C LYS A 125 -16.16 31.57 -13.05
N ILE A 126 -15.17 32.41 -12.83
CA ILE A 126 -15.24 33.49 -11.84
C ILE A 126 -16.14 34.58 -12.39
N LYS A 127 -17.41 34.55 -12.01
CA LYS A 127 -18.43 35.47 -12.56
C LYS A 127 -18.58 36.77 -11.77
N ASP A 128 -18.40 36.69 -10.45
CA ASP A 128 -18.62 37.78 -9.52
C ASP A 128 -17.44 37.89 -8.53
N GLY A 129 -17.00 39.10 -8.26
CA GLY A 129 -15.97 39.39 -7.28
C GLY A 129 -14.57 39.57 -7.86
N ASP A 130 -13.61 39.73 -6.98
CA ASP A 130 -12.19 39.92 -7.33
C ASP A 130 -11.54 38.57 -7.67
N ASP A 131 -11.06 38.45 -8.88
CA ASP A 131 -10.43 37.22 -9.37
C ASP A 131 -8.90 37.15 -9.17
N ARG A 132 -8.30 38.21 -8.61
CA ARG A 132 -6.84 38.35 -8.46
C ARG A 132 -6.22 37.20 -7.68
N PHE A 133 -6.79 36.87 -6.53
CA PHE A 133 -6.25 35.80 -5.71
C PHE A 133 -6.31 34.43 -6.42
N ALA A 134 -7.42 34.09 -7.04
CA ALA A 134 -7.57 32.85 -7.76
C ALA A 134 -6.59 32.74 -8.96
N ARG A 135 -6.42 33.84 -9.72
CA ARG A 135 -5.45 33.90 -10.82
C ARG A 135 -4.01 33.79 -10.31
N GLU A 136 -3.70 34.51 -9.23
CA GLU A 136 -2.37 34.41 -8.60
C GLU A 136 -2.08 32.99 -8.10
N LEU A 137 -3.04 32.38 -7.39
CA LEU A 137 -2.92 31.02 -6.92
C LEU A 137 -2.72 30.01 -8.07
N TYR A 138 -3.47 30.18 -9.17
CA TYR A 138 -3.30 29.34 -10.36
C TYR A 138 -1.94 29.54 -11.01
N ASN A 139 -1.49 30.79 -11.18
CA ASN A 139 -0.18 31.09 -11.75
C ASN A 139 0.96 30.53 -10.88
N ASN A 140 0.84 30.65 -9.57
CA ASN A 140 1.78 30.07 -8.61
C ASN A 140 1.76 28.53 -8.70
N TYR A 141 0.58 27.92 -8.84
CA TYR A 141 0.45 26.47 -9.01
C TYR A 141 1.13 25.98 -10.29
N ILE A 142 1.05 26.71 -11.38
CA ILE A 142 1.76 26.36 -12.63
C ILE A 142 3.28 26.55 -12.48
N LYS A 143 3.72 27.61 -11.78
CA LYS A 143 5.14 27.95 -11.64
C LYS A 143 5.86 27.12 -10.57
N ASP A 144 5.21 26.92 -9.42
CA ASP A 144 5.68 26.15 -8.27
C ASP A 144 4.56 25.26 -7.76
N LYS A 145 4.42 24.12 -8.43
CA LYS A 145 3.35 23.17 -8.09
C LYS A 145 3.51 22.62 -6.68
N GLU A 146 4.73 22.28 -6.25
CA GLU A 146 4.96 21.70 -4.93
C GLU A 146 4.63 22.68 -3.81
N GLY A 147 5.23 23.88 -3.83
CA GLY A 147 4.98 24.88 -2.79
C GLY A 147 3.52 25.32 -2.73
N THR A 148 2.88 25.53 -3.90
CA THR A 148 1.46 25.91 -3.94
C THR A 148 0.55 24.78 -3.49
N SER A 149 0.86 23.51 -3.82
CA SER A 149 0.12 22.34 -3.31
C SER A 149 0.20 22.21 -1.80
N ILE A 150 1.37 22.47 -1.22
CA ILE A 150 1.57 22.51 0.23
C ILE A 150 0.75 23.64 0.86
N TYR A 151 0.76 24.82 0.25
CA TYR A 151 -0.04 25.95 0.72
C TYR A 151 -1.54 25.60 0.72
N ILE A 152 -2.06 25.09 -0.39
CA ILE A 152 -3.48 24.71 -0.53
C ILE A 152 -3.86 23.65 0.52
N ILE A 153 -3.09 22.56 0.62
CA ILE A 153 -3.44 21.47 1.54
C ILE A 153 -3.39 21.91 3.00
N LYS A 154 -2.44 22.78 3.39
CA LYS A 154 -2.34 23.31 4.76
C LYS A 154 -3.56 24.14 5.17
N ASN A 155 -4.11 24.93 4.25
CA ASN A 155 -5.35 25.67 4.49
C ASN A 155 -6.53 24.72 4.70
N ILE A 156 -6.66 23.71 3.84
CA ILE A 156 -7.73 22.71 3.97
C ILE A 156 -7.59 21.92 5.28
N LEU A 157 -6.36 21.50 5.63
CA LEU A 157 -6.09 20.82 6.91
C LEU A 157 -6.50 21.68 8.11
N SER A 158 -6.33 23.02 8.04
CA SER A 158 -6.73 23.93 9.11
C SER A 158 -8.26 23.89 9.33
N GLY A 159 -9.03 23.92 8.25
CA GLY A 159 -10.49 23.78 8.33
C GLY A 159 -10.93 22.40 8.86
N VAL A 160 -10.35 21.31 8.32
CA VAL A 160 -10.70 19.96 8.77
C VAL A 160 -10.32 19.72 10.24
N LEU A 161 -9.20 20.28 10.71
CA LEU A 161 -8.82 20.23 12.11
C LEU A 161 -9.90 20.88 13.00
N ALA A 162 -10.38 22.06 12.63
CA ALA A 162 -11.43 22.75 13.40
C ALA A 162 -12.74 21.95 13.48
N LEU A 163 -13.07 21.17 12.41
CA LEU A 163 -14.20 20.23 12.42
C LEU A 163 -13.95 19.04 13.35
N HIS A 164 -12.75 18.44 13.27
CA HIS A 164 -12.38 17.29 14.10
C HIS A 164 -12.35 17.63 15.58
N ASP A 165 -11.90 18.84 15.96
CA ASP A 165 -11.89 19.32 17.33
C ASP A 165 -13.31 19.44 17.92
N LYS A 166 -14.32 19.62 17.07
CA LYS A 166 -15.74 19.59 17.45
C LYS A 166 -16.37 18.19 17.38
N GLY A 167 -15.60 17.17 17.04
CA GLY A 167 -16.07 15.79 16.96
C GLY A 167 -16.76 15.43 15.63
N TYR A 168 -16.63 16.25 14.59
CA TYR A 168 -17.20 15.99 13.28
C TYR A 168 -16.17 15.47 12.31
N ILE A 169 -16.61 14.64 11.35
CA ILE A 169 -15.84 14.20 10.20
C ILE A 169 -16.54 14.60 8.91
N HIS A 170 -15.77 15.00 7.89
CA HIS A 170 -16.32 15.58 6.65
C HIS A 170 -16.83 14.52 5.67
N ARG A 171 -16.03 13.49 5.38
CA ARG A 171 -16.34 12.32 4.53
C ARG A 171 -16.50 12.54 3.03
N ASP A 172 -16.57 13.76 2.58
CA ASP A 172 -16.73 14.14 1.17
C ASP A 172 -15.71 15.23 0.78
N ILE A 173 -14.44 15.01 1.12
CA ILE A 173 -13.35 15.94 0.79
C ILE A 173 -12.90 15.69 -0.63
N ASP A 174 -13.23 16.63 -1.52
CA ASP A 174 -12.79 16.65 -2.91
C ASP A 174 -12.68 18.11 -3.40
N PRO A 175 -12.02 18.40 -4.54
CA PRO A 175 -11.82 19.77 -5.01
C PRO A 175 -13.11 20.54 -5.36
N SER A 176 -14.26 19.88 -5.61
CA SER A 176 -15.52 20.60 -5.86
C SER A 176 -16.16 21.10 -4.58
N ASN A 177 -15.78 20.53 -3.43
CA ASN A 177 -16.23 20.97 -2.11
C ASN A 177 -15.23 21.95 -1.45
N ILE A 178 -14.38 22.60 -2.25
CA ILE A 178 -13.40 23.58 -1.80
C ILE A 178 -13.50 24.83 -2.67
N MET A 179 -13.71 25.97 -2.04
CA MET A 179 -13.76 27.28 -2.71
C MET A 179 -12.46 28.05 -2.50
N VAL A 180 -11.96 28.63 -3.57
CA VAL A 180 -10.92 29.68 -3.55
C VAL A 180 -11.66 31.02 -3.66
N THR A 181 -11.71 31.76 -2.57
CA THR A 181 -12.56 32.93 -2.44
C THR A 181 -11.84 34.21 -2.85
N SER A 182 -12.60 35.21 -3.27
CA SER A 182 -12.07 36.50 -3.71
C SER A 182 -11.43 37.31 -2.58
N ASP A 183 -11.77 37.04 -1.34
CA ASP A 183 -11.16 37.66 -0.15
C ASP A 183 -9.86 36.95 0.31
N GLY A 184 -9.35 35.99 -0.48
CA GLY A 184 -8.03 35.40 -0.27
C GLY A 184 -8.01 34.15 0.58
N HIS A 185 -9.16 33.51 0.83
CA HIS A 185 -9.25 32.27 1.62
C HIS A 185 -9.45 31.04 0.74
N ILE A 186 -9.10 29.88 1.29
CA ILE A 186 -9.42 28.56 0.74
C ILE A 186 -10.37 27.91 1.76
N LYS A 187 -11.64 27.80 1.41
CA LYS A 187 -12.69 27.35 2.32
C LYS A 187 -13.27 26.02 1.89
N LEU A 188 -13.38 25.10 2.84
CA LEU A 188 -14.13 23.85 2.68
C LEU A 188 -15.63 24.17 2.79
N ILE A 189 -16.39 23.74 1.80
CA ILE A 189 -17.83 23.92 1.70
C ILE A 189 -18.53 22.55 1.73
N ASP A 190 -19.84 22.55 1.92
CA ASP A 190 -20.70 21.37 1.90
C ASP A 190 -20.13 20.25 2.80
N PHE A 191 -20.25 20.51 4.08
CA PHE A 191 -19.91 19.50 5.07
C PHE A 191 -20.81 18.28 4.85
N GLY A 192 -20.37 17.28 4.09
CA GLY A 192 -21.03 15.99 3.93
C GLY A 192 -21.24 15.25 5.27
N ILE A 193 -21.14 16.00 6.34
CA ILE A 193 -21.16 15.79 7.77
C ILE A 193 -22.34 15.03 8.26
N ALA A 194 -23.26 14.97 7.50
CA ALA A 194 -24.48 14.35 7.86
C ALA A 194 -24.36 12.94 8.41
N LYS A 195 -23.18 12.43 8.65
CA LYS A 195 -22.96 11.13 9.28
C LYS A 195 -22.37 11.30 10.68
N ASN A 196 -23.26 11.49 11.65
CA ASN A 196 -22.86 11.52 13.07
C ASN A 196 -22.46 10.12 13.54
N LEU A 197 -21.26 10.01 14.14
CA LEU A 197 -20.74 8.79 14.75
C LEU A 197 -21.65 8.22 15.87
N LYS A 198 -22.58 9.01 16.42
CA LYS A 198 -23.46 8.62 17.53
C LYS A 198 -24.88 8.22 17.11
N ALA A 199 -25.32 8.51 15.88
CA ALA A 199 -26.70 8.30 15.45
C ALA A 199 -26.86 7.17 14.40
N LEU A 200 -26.03 6.15 14.49
CA LEU A 200 -25.97 5.07 13.51
C LEU A 200 -27.02 4.00 13.80
N GLY A 201 -28.22 4.24 13.26
CA GLY A 201 -29.13 3.16 12.91
C GLY A 201 -28.52 2.34 11.76
N SER A 202 -28.80 1.06 11.74
CA SER A 202 -28.21 -0.01 10.93
C SER A 202 -28.37 0.10 9.39
N ASN A 203 -28.88 1.19 8.82
CA ASN A 203 -29.28 1.30 7.41
C ASN A 203 -28.54 2.33 6.56
N ASP A 204 -27.48 2.96 7.06
CA ASP A 204 -26.73 4.00 6.34
C ASP A 204 -25.75 3.40 5.31
N LYS A 205 -26.28 2.66 4.34
CA LYS A 205 -25.48 2.14 3.23
C LYS A 205 -25.20 3.26 2.24
N LEU A 206 -23.93 3.57 1.98
CA LEU A 206 -23.46 4.45 0.90
C LEU A 206 -23.71 3.88 -0.51
N MET A 207 -24.29 2.70 -0.58
CA MET A 207 -24.75 2.11 -1.82
C MET A 207 -26.28 2.25 -1.88
N THR A 208 -26.77 2.83 -2.98
CA THR A 208 -28.21 2.77 -3.28
C THR A 208 -28.68 1.31 -3.36
N ALA A 209 -29.98 1.07 -3.25
CA ALA A 209 -30.58 -0.27 -3.49
C ALA A 209 -30.18 -0.86 -4.85
N ALA A 210 -29.74 -0.02 -5.81
CA ALA A 210 -29.21 -0.39 -7.12
C ALA A 210 -27.70 -0.65 -7.14
N GLY A 211 -26.99 -0.66 -6.00
CA GLY A 211 -25.55 -0.89 -5.93
C GLY A 211 -24.65 0.27 -6.40
N LYS A 212 -25.21 1.49 -6.55
CA LYS A 212 -24.48 2.67 -6.99
C LYS A 212 -23.84 3.38 -5.80
N PHE A 213 -22.55 3.63 -5.85
CA PHE A 213 -21.82 4.40 -4.83
C PHE A 213 -22.29 5.86 -4.84
N ILE A 214 -22.53 6.44 -3.66
CA ILE A 214 -22.88 7.84 -3.49
C ILE A 214 -21.61 8.59 -3.01
N GLY A 215 -21.19 9.61 -3.76
CA GLY A 215 -19.98 10.41 -3.51
C GLY A 215 -18.97 10.26 -4.63
N LYS A 216 -17.81 10.89 -4.45
CA LYS A 216 -16.68 10.84 -5.40
C LYS A 216 -15.81 9.62 -5.13
N ALA A 217 -15.97 8.57 -5.93
CA ALA A 217 -15.22 7.32 -5.81
C ALA A 217 -13.70 7.54 -5.76
N GLU A 218 -13.22 8.55 -6.47
CA GLU A 218 -11.82 8.90 -6.63
C GLU A 218 -11.10 9.30 -5.33
N TYR A 219 -11.86 9.80 -4.35
CA TYR A 219 -11.34 10.25 -3.04
C TYR A 219 -11.80 9.35 -1.89
N ALA A 220 -12.65 8.37 -2.17
CA ALA A 220 -13.25 7.54 -1.15
C ALA A 220 -12.22 6.65 -0.44
N SER A 221 -12.23 6.68 0.89
CA SER A 221 -11.43 5.75 1.69
C SER A 221 -11.98 4.32 1.62
N PRO A 222 -11.16 3.28 1.88
CA PRO A 222 -11.60 1.89 1.86
C PRO A 222 -12.86 1.61 2.68
N GLU A 223 -12.96 2.17 3.89
CA GLU A 223 -14.11 2.03 4.77
C GLU A 223 -15.38 2.71 4.23
N LEU A 224 -15.23 3.82 3.47
CA LEU A 224 -16.35 4.44 2.77
C LEU A 224 -16.81 3.56 1.59
N VAL A 225 -15.88 3.01 0.82
CA VAL A 225 -16.18 2.10 -0.30
C VAL A 225 -16.91 0.85 0.19
N LEU A 226 -16.51 0.30 1.34
CA LEU A 226 -17.13 -0.87 1.95
C LEU A 226 -18.50 -0.55 2.60
N GLY A 227 -18.86 0.73 2.73
CA GLY A 227 -20.06 1.13 3.46
C GLY A 227 -19.99 0.82 4.96
N ASP A 228 -18.79 0.61 5.51
CA ASP A 228 -18.60 0.33 6.93
C ASP A 228 -18.67 1.62 7.74
N VAL A 229 -19.88 2.00 8.06
CA VAL A 229 -20.17 3.25 8.78
C VAL A 229 -19.57 3.26 10.19
N ARG A 230 -19.42 2.07 10.83
CA ARG A 230 -18.93 1.99 12.21
C ARG A 230 -17.44 2.26 12.31
N SER A 231 -16.68 1.91 11.29
CA SER A 231 -15.24 2.16 11.25
C SER A 231 -14.86 3.57 10.81
N GLN A 232 -15.82 4.36 10.26
CA GLN A 232 -15.54 5.73 9.80
C GLN A 232 -15.21 6.65 10.97
N ASN A 233 -14.04 7.26 10.92
CA ASN A 233 -13.51 8.17 11.94
C ASN A 233 -12.63 9.25 11.29
N TYR A 234 -11.88 10.01 12.07
CA TYR A 234 -11.00 11.09 11.59
C TYR A 234 -9.99 10.63 10.52
N THR A 235 -9.56 9.36 10.54
CA THR A 235 -8.63 8.82 9.55
C THR A 235 -9.28 8.63 8.17
N THR A 236 -10.60 8.65 8.08
CA THR A 236 -11.38 8.64 6.85
C THR A 236 -11.10 9.91 6.03
N ASP A 237 -11.15 11.08 6.69
CA ASP A 237 -10.82 12.36 6.05
C ASP A 237 -9.33 12.45 5.69
N ILE A 238 -8.45 11.90 6.53
CA ILE A 238 -7.01 11.86 6.28
C ILE A 238 -6.70 11.11 4.98
N TYR A 239 -7.42 10.03 4.69
CA TYR A 239 -7.25 9.31 3.42
C TYR A 239 -7.63 10.18 2.22
N ALA A 240 -8.81 10.81 2.25
CA ALA A 240 -9.27 11.70 1.18
C ALA A 240 -8.33 12.89 0.97
N LEU A 241 -7.85 13.50 2.06
CA LEU A 241 -6.82 14.56 2.03
C LEU A 241 -5.50 14.06 1.44
N GLY A 242 -5.10 12.83 1.70
CA GLY A 242 -3.92 12.20 1.09
C GLY A 242 -4.08 12.04 -0.42
N VAL A 243 -5.26 11.62 -0.90
CA VAL A 243 -5.58 11.53 -2.33
C VAL A 243 -5.64 12.92 -2.98
N LEU A 244 -6.23 13.89 -2.31
CA LEU A 244 -6.26 15.27 -2.76
C LEU A 244 -4.86 15.85 -2.87
N PHE A 245 -4.02 15.64 -1.88
CA PHE A 245 -2.64 16.12 -1.89
C PHE A 245 -1.81 15.46 -3.01
N TYR A 246 -2.02 14.16 -3.26
CA TYR A 246 -1.45 13.50 -4.43
C TYR A 246 -1.87 14.19 -5.73
N ARG A 247 -3.17 14.45 -5.92
CA ARG A 247 -3.69 15.14 -7.11
C ARG A 247 -3.09 16.53 -7.29
N LEU A 248 -2.95 17.30 -6.21
CA LEU A 248 -2.32 18.61 -6.23
C LEU A 248 -0.86 18.54 -6.71
N LEU A 249 -0.07 17.60 -6.17
CA LEU A 249 1.35 17.46 -6.50
C LEU A 249 1.58 16.88 -7.89
N VAL A 250 0.80 15.88 -8.30
CA VAL A 250 1.00 15.17 -9.57
C VAL A 250 0.21 15.81 -10.71
N GLY A 251 -0.94 16.41 -10.41
CA GLY A 251 -1.85 17.03 -11.39
C GLY A 251 -2.94 16.09 -11.93
N CYS A 252 -2.91 14.79 -11.54
CA CYS A 252 -3.93 13.82 -11.91
C CYS A 252 -4.30 12.94 -10.70
N LEU A 253 -5.39 12.21 -10.84
CA LEU A 253 -5.84 11.25 -9.83
C LEU A 253 -4.92 10.02 -9.79
N PRO A 254 -4.78 9.36 -8.62
CA PRO A 254 -3.96 8.16 -8.51
C PRO A 254 -4.55 6.94 -9.23
N PHE A 255 -5.89 6.92 -9.36
CA PHE A 255 -6.62 5.83 -10.00
C PHE A 255 -7.60 6.41 -11.02
N ASN A 256 -7.58 5.85 -12.23
CA ASN A 256 -8.44 6.23 -13.35
C ASN A 256 -9.15 4.96 -13.87
N GLY A 257 -10.23 5.16 -14.64
CA GLY A 257 -11.03 4.09 -15.23
C GLY A 257 -12.51 4.22 -14.91
N SER A 258 -13.25 3.14 -15.02
CA SER A 258 -14.65 3.08 -14.62
C SER A 258 -14.80 3.26 -13.09
N GLN A 259 -15.95 3.69 -12.64
CA GLN A 259 -16.22 3.83 -11.20
C GLN A 259 -15.91 2.55 -10.43
N TYR A 260 -16.24 1.39 -11.00
CA TYR A 260 -15.94 0.09 -10.41
C TYR A 260 -14.44 -0.16 -10.24
N GLU A 261 -13.64 0.13 -11.27
CA GLU A 261 -12.18 -0.02 -11.22
C GLU A 261 -11.55 0.92 -10.19
N VAL A 262 -12.02 2.17 -10.14
CA VAL A 262 -11.57 3.15 -9.14
C VAL A 262 -11.87 2.64 -7.73
N LEU A 263 -13.11 2.20 -7.45
CA LEU A 263 -13.49 1.64 -6.15
C LEU A 263 -12.64 0.41 -5.77
N GLN A 264 -12.38 -0.50 -6.70
CA GLN A 264 -11.50 -1.65 -6.45
C GLN A 264 -10.06 -1.22 -6.13
N ASN A 265 -9.53 -0.21 -6.83
CA ASN A 265 -8.21 0.35 -6.55
C ASN A 265 -8.16 1.05 -5.20
N GLN A 266 -9.20 1.76 -4.80
CA GLN A 266 -9.30 2.34 -3.46
C GLN A 266 -9.22 1.26 -2.36
N LEU A 267 -9.76 0.08 -2.59
CA LEU A 267 -9.71 -1.02 -1.63
C LEU A 267 -8.33 -1.71 -1.58
N LYS A 268 -7.68 -1.93 -2.72
CA LYS A 268 -6.59 -2.91 -2.83
C LYS A 268 -5.25 -2.33 -3.27
N THR A 269 -5.27 -1.27 -4.10
CA THR A 269 -4.06 -0.78 -4.78
C THR A 269 -3.46 0.40 -4.01
N LYS A 270 -2.16 0.35 -3.72
CA LYS A 270 -1.44 1.48 -3.09
C LYS A 270 -1.38 2.66 -4.05
N VAL A 271 -1.50 3.87 -3.51
CA VAL A 271 -1.34 5.11 -4.30
C VAL A 271 0.07 5.17 -4.90
N PRO A 272 0.21 5.41 -6.22
CA PRO A 272 1.48 5.35 -6.94
C PRO A 272 2.34 6.60 -6.73
N VAL A 273 2.92 6.76 -5.56
CA VAL A 273 3.71 7.96 -5.17
C VAL A 273 5.08 8.07 -5.86
N GLY A 274 5.42 7.17 -6.78
CA GLY A 274 6.70 7.16 -7.50
C GLY A 274 6.98 8.43 -8.31
N ASN A 275 5.92 9.07 -8.83
CA ASN A 275 5.97 10.28 -9.64
C ASN A 275 6.15 11.57 -8.82
N ILE A 276 6.15 11.50 -7.49
CA ILE A 276 6.40 12.64 -6.62
C ILE A 276 7.91 12.78 -6.44
N GLU A 277 8.46 13.91 -6.87
CA GLU A 277 9.90 14.18 -6.83
C GLU A 277 10.42 14.24 -5.39
N ASN A 278 9.73 14.99 -4.53
CA ASN A 278 10.03 15.07 -3.11
C ASN A 278 9.66 13.76 -2.40
N LYS A 279 10.67 12.94 -2.10
CA LYS A 279 10.48 11.62 -1.48
C LYS A 279 9.93 11.69 -0.06
N ALA A 280 10.16 12.80 0.64
CA ALA A 280 9.56 13.01 1.96
C ALA A 280 8.04 13.22 1.83
N LEU A 281 7.58 14.06 0.89
CA LEU A 281 6.16 14.22 0.58
C LEU A 281 5.52 12.94 0.03
N ALA A 282 6.24 12.18 -0.80
CA ALA A 282 5.79 10.87 -1.27
C ALA A 282 5.51 9.91 -0.10
N ASN A 283 6.36 9.90 0.93
CA ASN A 283 6.16 9.08 2.14
C ASN A 283 4.98 9.57 2.97
N VAL A 284 4.80 10.90 3.07
CA VAL A 284 3.66 11.52 3.75
C VAL A 284 2.34 11.06 3.11
N ILE A 285 2.22 11.15 1.79
CA ILE A 285 1.02 10.72 1.06
C ILE A 285 0.83 9.21 1.20
N ARG A 286 1.90 8.41 1.09
CA ARG A 286 1.81 6.96 1.27
C ARG A 286 1.21 6.59 2.62
N LYS A 287 1.68 7.23 3.71
CA LYS A 287 1.14 6.98 5.06
C LYS A 287 -0.32 7.45 5.17
N ALA A 288 -0.67 8.63 4.66
CA ALA A 288 -2.04 9.14 4.70
C ALA A 288 -3.02 8.21 3.97
N THR A 289 -2.58 7.59 2.86
CA THR A 289 -3.40 6.74 1.98
C THR A 289 -3.24 5.23 2.23
N GLU A 290 -2.70 4.83 3.38
CA GLU A 290 -2.67 3.42 3.77
C GLU A 290 -4.08 2.84 3.87
N LYS A 291 -4.24 1.59 3.42
CA LYS A 291 -5.57 0.96 3.36
C LYS A 291 -6.08 0.62 4.75
N ILE A 292 -5.19 0.24 5.65
CA ILE A 292 -5.50 -0.03 7.06
C ILE A 292 -5.48 1.30 7.81
N GLN A 293 -6.59 1.66 8.45
CA GLN A 293 -6.76 2.93 9.14
C GLN A 293 -5.70 3.21 10.20
N SER A 294 -5.35 2.20 11.01
CA SER A 294 -4.35 2.33 12.09
C SER A 294 -2.92 2.59 11.58
N HIS A 295 -2.67 2.39 10.29
CA HIS A 295 -1.38 2.69 9.66
C HIS A 295 -1.30 4.13 9.11
N ARG A 296 -2.42 4.86 9.08
CA ARG A 296 -2.49 6.27 8.68
C ARG A 296 -1.97 7.17 9.81
N TYR A 297 -2.05 8.47 9.61
CA TYR A 297 -1.90 9.45 10.69
C TYR A 297 -3.10 9.35 11.64
N GLY A 298 -2.87 9.50 12.95
CA GLY A 298 -3.93 9.44 13.95
C GLY A 298 -4.76 10.72 14.04
N SER A 299 -4.24 11.85 13.55
CA SER A 299 -4.92 13.16 13.56
C SER A 299 -4.45 14.04 12.42
N ILE A 300 -5.25 15.08 12.12
CA ILE A 300 -4.88 16.15 11.17
C ILE A 300 -3.63 16.89 11.65
N ALA A 301 -3.47 17.09 12.95
CA ALA A 301 -2.28 17.74 13.51
C ALA A 301 -1.01 16.92 13.21
N GLU A 302 -1.04 15.60 13.41
CA GLU A 302 0.09 14.72 13.06
C GLU A 302 0.40 14.77 11.56
N PHE A 303 -0.64 14.75 10.72
CA PHE A 303 -0.48 14.83 9.26
C PHE A 303 0.16 16.15 8.84
N ARG A 304 -0.29 17.28 9.42
CA ARG A 304 0.27 18.62 9.18
C ARG A 304 1.74 18.70 9.57
N VAL A 305 2.10 18.21 10.75
CA VAL A 305 3.51 18.17 11.21
C VAL A 305 4.38 17.37 10.25
N ALA A 306 3.89 16.26 9.70
CA ALA A 306 4.61 15.47 8.73
C ALA A 306 4.82 16.23 7.41
N ILE A 307 3.82 17.01 6.94
CA ILE A 307 3.96 17.89 5.77
C ILE A 307 4.99 18.98 6.03
N ASP A 308 4.93 19.65 7.21
CA ASP A 308 5.85 20.72 7.58
C ASP A 308 7.32 20.21 7.65
N ALA A 309 7.51 18.98 8.11
CA ALA A 309 8.82 18.34 8.12
C ALA A 309 9.30 18.00 6.70
N ALA A 310 8.39 17.50 5.84
CA ALA A 310 8.70 17.15 4.46
C ALA A 310 8.99 18.36 3.57
N GLU A 311 8.32 19.49 3.81
CA GLU A 311 8.57 20.78 3.13
C GLU A 311 9.99 21.31 3.41
N LYS A 312 10.46 21.15 4.65
CA LYS A 312 11.82 21.55 5.04
C LYS A 312 12.90 20.59 4.55
N PHE A 313 12.50 19.42 4.06
CA PHE A 313 13.42 18.41 3.57
C PHE A 313 14.08 18.90 2.28
N LYS A 314 15.37 19.23 2.38
CA LYS A 314 16.20 19.50 1.20
C LYS A 314 16.78 18.16 0.74
N PRO A 315 16.52 17.74 -0.50
CA PRO A 315 17.13 16.52 -1.02
C PRO A 315 18.65 16.62 -0.92
N GLY A 316 19.28 15.66 -0.26
CA GLY A 316 20.71 15.58 -0.14
C GLY A 316 21.37 15.38 -1.52
N LEU A 317 22.69 15.59 -1.60
CA LEU A 317 23.46 15.30 -2.82
C LEU A 317 23.20 13.86 -3.33
N TRP A 318 22.92 12.93 -2.43
CA TRP A 318 22.60 11.55 -2.74
C TRP A 318 21.25 11.39 -3.46
N ASP A 319 20.22 12.12 -3.06
CA ASP A 319 18.91 12.10 -3.71
C ASP A 319 18.95 12.70 -5.12
N LYS A 320 19.80 13.73 -5.30
CA LYS A 320 19.96 14.44 -6.58
C LYS A 320 20.89 13.70 -7.55
N TYR A 321 21.97 13.11 -7.03
CA TYR A 321 23.03 12.53 -7.86
C TYR A 321 23.23 11.02 -7.63
N GLY A 322 22.50 10.40 -6.70
CA GLY A 322 22.67 9.00 -6.31
C GLY A 322 22.58 8.04 -7.49
N LYS A 323 21.66 8.29 -8.44
CA LYS A 323 21.56 7.49 -9.68
C LYS A 323 22.87 7.53 -10.49
N TYR A 324 23.45 8.70 -10.63
CA TYR A 324 24.70 8.88 -11.37
C TYR A 324 25.88 8.28 -10.60
N LEU A 325 25.91 8.43 -9.27
CA LEU A 325 26.92 7.82 -8.42
C LEU A 325 26.84 6.28 -8.47
N ILE A 326 25.66 5.72 -8.47
CA ILE A 326 25.44 4.26 -8.63
C ILE A 326 25.92 3.81 -10.02
N ILE A 327 25.58 4.53 -11.09
CA ILE A 327 26.04 4.22 -12.44
C ILE A 327 27.57 4.31 -12.53
N CYS A 328 28.19 5.36 -11.99
CA CYS A 328 29.64 5.49 -11.93
C CYS A 328 30.28 4.36 -11.12
N PHE A 329 29.69 3.98 -9.99
CA PHE A 329 30.17 2.87 -9.17
C PHE A 329 30.07 1.53 -9.90
N ILE A 330 28.95 1.27 -10.60
CA ILE A 330 28.75 0.07 -11.41
C ILE A 330 29.77 0.04 -12.57
N THR A 331 29.98 1.14 -13.27
CA THR A 331 30.97 1.19 -14.37
C THR A 331 32.39 1.01 -13.87
N LEU A 332 32.74 1.58 -12.73
CA LEU A 332 34.05 1.38 -12.08
C LEU A 332 34.22 -0.07 -11.62
N THR A 333 33.21 -0.69 -11.03
CA THR A 333 33.27 -2.10 -10.59
C THR A 333 33.32 -3.06 -11.76
N ILE A 334 32.58 -2.80 -12.85
CA ILE A 334 32.68 -3.57 -14.10
C ILE A 334 34.07 -3.40 -14.71
N GLY A 335 34.62 -2.18 -14.80
CA GLY A 335 35.97 -1.92 -15.31
C GLY A 335 37.04 -2.60 -14.45
N ALA A 336 36.95 -2.50 -13.13
CA ALA A 336 37.83 -3.21 -12.21
C ALA A 336 37.68 -4.72 -12.29
N GLY A 337 36.45 -5.21 -12.47
CA GLY A 337 36.14 -6.62 -12.68
C GLY A 337 36.78 -7.15 -13.98
N VAL A 338 36.61 -6.45 -15.09
CA VAL A 338 37.22 -6.80 -16.38
C VAL A 338 38.75 -6.80 -16.24
N TRP A 339 39.33 -5.77 -15.65
CA TRP A 339 40.80 -5.70 -15.41
C TRP A 339 41.29 -6.85 -14.51
N TYR A 340 40.53 -7.20 -13.44
CA TYR A 340 40.84 -8.32 -12.57
C TYR A 340 40.75 -9.66 -13.28
N TRP A 341 39.76 -9.83 -14.19
CA TRP A 341 39.55 -11.05 -14.98
C TRP A 341 40.58 -11.22 -16.13
N THR A 342 41.08 -10.11 -16.68
CA THR A 342 42.07 -10.16 -17.76
C THR A 342 43.52 -10.36 -17.25
N LYS A 343 43.76 -10.19 -15.94
CA LYS A 343 45.04 -10.58 -15.37
C LYS A 343 45.23 -12.09 -15.35
N PRO A 344 46.36 -12.61 -15.88
CA PRO A 344 46.71 -14.03 -15.71
C PRO A 344 46.77 -14.34 -14.20
N ARG A 345 45.88 -15.16 -13.73
CA ARG A 345 45.87 -15.61 -12.33
C ARG A 345 46.98 -16.64 -12.18
N PRO A 346 47.87 -16.54 -11.14
CA PRO A 346 48.74 -17.63 -10.80
C PRO A 346 47.93 -18.88 -10.54
N GLU A 347 48.28 -19.99 -11.19
CA GLU A 347 47.63 -21.28 -10.89
C GLU A 347 47.79 -21.57 -9.39
N PRO A 348 46.75 -22.02 -8.70
CA PRO A 348 46.85 -22.41 -7.29
C PRO A 348 47.89 -23.49 -7.15
N THR A 349 48.84 -23.33 -6.27
CA THR A 349 49.88 -24.32 -5.95
C THR A 349 49.32 -25.63 -5.40
N ASP A 350 48.08 -25.56 -4.84
CA ASP A 350 47.31 -26.72 -4.41
C ASP A 350 45.86 -26.59 -4.96
N LYS A 351 45.61 -27.23 -6.09
CA LYS A 351 44.34 -27.19 -6.78
C LYS A 351 43.20 -27.85 -5.97
N PHE A 352 43.51 -28.85 -5.16
CA PHE A 352 42.54 -29.52 -4.28
C PHE A 352 42.08 -28.57 -3.16
N LYS A 353 43.03 -27.95 -2.47
CA LYS A 353 42.70 -26.96 -1.42
C LYS A 353 41.94 -25.72 -1.96
N TYR A 354 42.27 -25.32 -3.18
CA TYR A 354 41.56 -24.24 -3.85
C TYR A 354 40.10 -24.63 -4.13
N ALA A 355 39.86 -25.81 -4.68
CA ALA A 355 38.51 -26.33 -4.95
C ALA A 355 37.70 -26.49 -3.66
N LEU A 356 38.34 -26.99 -2.58
CA LEU A 356 37.70 -27.15 -1.28
C LEU A 356 37.25 -25.79 -0.68
N ASN A 357 38.11 -24.77 -0.73
CA ASN A 357 37.76 -23.42 -0.27
C ASN A 357 36.60 -22.81 -1.06
N LEU A 358 36.47 -23.14 -2.34
CA LEU A 358 35.33 -22.70 -3.15
C LEU A 358 34.03 -23.42 -2.77
N LEU A 359 34.10 -24.69 -2.39
CA LEU A 359 32.95 -25.47 -1.90
C LEU A 359 32.42 -24.94 -0.56
N ASP A 360 33.30 -24.47 0.31
CA ASP A 360 32.96 -23.86 1.61
C ASP A 360 32.42 -22.43 1.51
N SER A 361 32.37 -21.87 0.32
CA SER A 361 31.89 -20.50 0.08
C SER A 361 30.37 -20.41 0.28
N GLN A 362 29.90 -19.27 0.81
CA GLN A 362 28.48 -18.94 0.87
C GLN A 362 27.90 -18.41 -0.47
N ILE A 363 28.76 -18.23 -1.46
CA ILE A 363 28.38 -17.69 -2.79
C ILE A 363 28.10 -18.88 -3.73
N ALA A 364 26.87 -18.98 -4.24
CA ALA A 364 26.42 -20.10 -5.07
C ALA A 364 27.30 -20.37 -6.31
N ASP A 365 27.76 -19.30 -6.97
CA ASP A 365 28.64 -19.44 -8.16
C ASP A 365 30.03 -19.95 -7.79
N SER A 366 30.54 -19.57 -6.61
CA SER A 366 31.82 -20.10 -6.10
C SER A 366 31.70 -21.58 -5.75
N VAL A 367 30.60 -21.98 -5.12
CA VAL A 367 30.32 -23.41 -4.80
C VAL A 367 30.23 -24.22 -6.09
N ARG A 368 29.55 -23.73 -7.12
CA ARG A 368 29.44 -24.38 -8.43
C ARG A 368 30.81 -24.52 -9.11
N LEU A 369 31.63 -23.47 -9.05
CA LEU A 369 33.00 -23.53 -9.58
C LEU A 369 33.84 -24.54 -8.80
N GLY A 370 33.78 -24.52 -7.47
CA GLY A 370 34.49 -25.46 -6.60
C GLY A 370 34.10 -26.92 -6.91
N PHE A 371 32.81 -27.18 -7.14
CA PHE A 371 32.32 -28.52 -7.53
C PHE A 371 32.88 -28.97 -8.87
N ASN A 372 32.96 -28.07 -9.88
CA ASN A 372 33.53 -28.36 -11.18
C ASN A 372 35.04 -28.64 -11.10
N GLU A 373 35.77 -27.81 -10.35
CA GLU A 373 37.22 -28.03 -10.15
C GLU A 373 37.49 -29.35 -9.40
N MET A 374 36.72 -29.64 -8.37
CA MET A 374 36.81 -30.89 -7.64
C MET A 374 36.52 -32.11 -8.55
N LYS A 375 35.53 -31.97 -9.46
CA LYS A 375 35.20 -33.02 -10.43
C LYS A 375 36.34 -33.27 -11.42
N ILE A 376 36.99 -32.20 -11.92
CA ILE A 376 38.17 -32.32 -12.77
C ILE A 376 39.30 -33.06 -12.07
N LEU A 377 39.55 -32.76 -10.80
CA LEU A 377 40.57 -33.42 -9.99
C LEU A 377 40.24 -34.91 -9.78
N ALA A 378 38.98 -35.22 -9.51
CA ALA A 378 38.49 -36.60 -9.32
C ALA A 378 38.59 -37.42 -10.63
N ASP A 379 38.22 -36.85 -11.78
CA ASP A 379 38.37 -37.49 -13.10
C ASP A 379 39.85 -37.69 -13.46
N ASN A 380 40.77 -36.84 -12.99
CA ASN A 380 42.22 -36.98 -13.13
C ASN A 380 42.84 -37.92 -12.12
N GLY A 381 42.05 -38.64 -11.32
CA GLY A 381 42.50 -39.72 -10.46
C GLY A 381 42.81 -39.32 -9.01
N ASN A 382 42.53 -38.08 -8.59
CA ASN A 382 42.72 -37.69 -7.18
C ASN A 382 41.68 -38.34 -6.27
N ASP A 383 42.07 -39.28 -5.43
CA ASP A 383 41.15 -40.06 -4.60
C ASP A 383 40.46 -39.22 -3.51
N LYS A 384 41.13 -38.17 -2.97
CA LYS A 384 40.49 -37.24 -2.04
C LYS A 384 39.36 -36.44 -2.72
N ALA A 385 39.57 -36.03 -3.96
CA ALA A 385 38.54 -35.30 -4.74
C ALA A 385 37.37 -36.24 -5.09
N LYS A 386 37.61 -37.53 -5.35
CA LYS A 386 36.54 -38.52 -5.57
C LYS A 386 35.68 -38.69 -4.31
N ILE A 387 36.27 -38.66 -3.13
CA ILE A 387 35.57 -38.75 -1.85
C ILE A 387 34.65 -37.53 -1.68
N GLU A 388 35.17 -36.33 -1.83
CA GLU A 388 34.41 -35.09 -1.68
C GLU A 388 33.22 -35.00 -2.64
N ILE A 389 33.43 -35.30 -3.93
CA ILE A 389 32.34 -35.32 -4.93
C ILE A 389 31.31 -36.38 -4.60
N GLY A 390 31.75 -37.60 -4.23
CA GLY A 390 30.83 -38.70 -3.91
C GLY A 390 29.96 -38.38 -2.67
N ILE A 391 30.57 -37.84 -1.62
CA ILE A 391 29.83 -37.46 -0.39
C ILE A 391 28.85 -36.31 -0.68
N THR A 392 29.28 -35.26 -1.39
CA THR A 392 28.45 -34.12 -1.70
C THR A 392 27.25 -34.51 -2.58
N SER A 393 27.49 -35.32 -3.63
CA SER A 393 26.42 -35.81 -4.49
C SER A 393 25.41 -36.67 -3.71
N PHE A 394 25.86 -37.55 -2.82
CA PHE A 394 24.98 -38.36 -1.98
C PHE A 394 24.15 -37.51 -1.02
N ALA A 395 24.75 -36.50 -0.38
CA ALA A 395 24.05 -35.59 0.53
C ALA A 395 22.96 -34.81 -0.16
N ASN A 396 23.23 -34.31 -1.36
CA ASN A 396 22.25 -33.57 -2.17
C ASN A 396 21.06 -34.46 -2.53
N GLU A 397 21.28 -35.68 -2.97
CA GLU A 397 20.22 -36.62 -3.33
C GLU A 397 19.43 -37.10 -2.12
N LYS A 398 20.10 -37.43 -1.01
CA LYS A 398 19.42 -37.85 0.22
C LYS A 398 18.44 -36.79 0.71
N ASN A 399 18.79 -35.50 0.65
CA ASN A 399 17.91 -34.40 1.01
C ASN A 399 16.70 -34.29 0.04
N THR A 400 16.92 -34.51 -1.24
CA THR A 400 15.87 -34.56 -2.27
C THR A 400 14.91 -35.71 -2.04
N ILE A 401 15.41 -36.90 -1.77
CA ILE A 401 14.61 -38.13 -1.50
C ILE A 401 13.78 -37.93 -0.22
N ILE A 402 14.33 -37.37 0.85
CA ILE A 402 13.61 -37.14 2.10
C ILE A 402 12.48 -36.13 1.88
N SER A 403 12.72 -35.06 1.11
CA SER A 403 11.71 -34.05 0.81
C SER A 403 10.59 -34.53 -0.12
N GLN A 404 10.89 -35.47 -1.03
CA GLN A 404 9.96 -36.00 -2.02
C GLN A 404 9.30 -37.33 -1.61
N ARG A 405 9.70 -37.96 -0.50
CA ARG A 405 9.23 -39.30 -0.07
C ARG A 405 7.70 -39.43 0.00
N ARG A 406 6.97 -38.36 0.27
CA ARG A 406 5.49 -38.32 0.25
C ARG A 406 4.89 -38.35 -1.17
N ALA A 407 5.63 -37.84 -2.17
CA ALA A 407 5.17 -37.76 -3.56
C ALA A 407 5.54 -39.02 -4.37
N LEU A 408 6.63 -39.69 -4.01
CA LEU A 408 7.18 -40.85 -4.72
C LEU A 408 6.51 -42.19 -4.36
N LEU A 409 5.87 -42.28 -3.19
CA LEU A 409 5.10 -43.47 -2.79
C LEU A 409 3.88 -43.76 -3.70
N ASN A 410 3.49 -42.82 -4.56
CA ASN A 410 2.32 -42.95 -5.46
C ASN A 410 2.67 -43.16 -6.95
N LYS A 411 3.95 -43.23 -7.35
CA LYS A 411 4.33 -43.45 -8.75
C LYS A 411 5.47 -44.43 -8.82
N GLY A 412 5.17 -45.67 -9.25
CA GLY A 412 6.18 -46.69 -9.51
C GLY A 412 7.21 -46.23 -10.57
N ASN A 413 8.48 -46.60 -10.32
CA ASN A 413 9.61 -46.52 -11.25
C ASN A 413 9.92 -45.17 -11.89
N ALA A 414 10.30 -44.14 -11.10
CA ALA A 414 11.13 -43.07 -11.59
C ALA A 414 12.61 -43.45 -11.44
N ARG A 415 13.37 -43.49 -12.53
CA ARG A 415 14.82 -43.61 -12.58
C ARG A 415 15.44 -42.58 -11.63
N LEU A 416 16.03 -43.03 -10.55
CA LEU A 416 16.73 -42.21 -9.57
C LEU A 416 17.94 -41.54 -10.20
N SER A 417 18.33 -40.39 -9.71
CA SER A 417 19.01 -39.28 -10.36
C SER A 417 20.49 -39.55 -10.71
N SER A 418 21.02 -38.72 -11.58
CA SER A 418 22.44 -38.63 -11.95
C SER A 418 23.41 -38.42 -10.77
N GLU A 419 22.90 -38.02 -9.61
CA GLU A 419 23.71 -37.75 -8.41
C GLU A 419 24.12 -39.08 -7.72
N LEU A 420 23.24 -40.10 -7.65
CA LEU A 420 23.58 -41.40 -7.14
C LEU A 420 24.59 -42.12 -8.06
N ASP A 421 24.41 -41.98 -9.38
CA ASP A 421 25.36 -42.49 -10.35
C ASP A 421 26.76 -41.86 -10.16
N THR A 422 26.78 -40.53 -9.89
CA THR A 422 28.00 -39.79 -9.61
C THR A 422 28.65 -40.29 -8.32
N THR A 423 27.88 -40.49 -7.25
CA THR A 423 28.36 -41.05 -5.99
C THR A 423 29.01 -42.43 -6.19
N ILE A 424 28.32 -43.35 -6.87
CA ILE A 424 28.80 -44.68 -7.12
C ILE A 424 30.06 -44.66 -8.01
N LYS A 425 30.04 -43.87 -9.11
CA LYS A 425 31.18 -43.73 -10.02
C LYS A 425 32.46 -43.35 -9.27
N TYR A 426 32.41 -42.33 -8.46
CA TYR A 426 33.60 -41.79 -7.81
C TYR A 426 34.03 -42.64 -6.61
N LEU A 427 33.12 -42.99 -5.70
CA LEU A 427 33.51 -43.75 -4.49
C LEU A 427 33.94 -45.17 -4.80
N SER A 428 33.38 -45.83 -5.84
CA SER A 428 33.81 -47.15 -6.23
C SER A 428 35.15 -47.18 -7.00
N SER A 429 35.59 -46.03 -7.50
CA SER A 429 36.84 -45.86 -8.29
C SER A 429 38.04 -45.44 -7.47
N ILE A 430 37.95 -45.34 -6.16
CA ILE A 430 39.04 -45.00 -5.24
C ILE A 430 40.07 -46.15 -5.30
N LYS A 431 41.34 -45.79 -5.51
CA LYS A 431 42.45 -46.75 -5.63
C LYS A 431 43.31 -46.79 -4.38
N ASP A 432 43.40 -45.73 -3.63
CA ASP A 432 44.19 -45.64 -2.40
C ASP A 432 43.35 -46.15 -1.23
N GLU A 433 43.63 -47.36 -0.81
CA GLU A 433 42.92 -48.00 0.32
C GLU A 433 43.13 -47.28 1.65
N SER A 434 44.22 -46.49 1.79
CA SER A 434 44.51 -45.75 3.03
C SER A 434 43.54 -44.59 3.31
N VAL A 435 42.82 -44.14 2.31
CA VAL A 435 41.81 -43.04 2.43
C VAL A 435 40.39 -43.59 2.58
N ILE A 436 40.19 -44.92 2.52
CA ILE A 436 38.86 -45.50 2.60
C ILE A 436 38.47 -45.71 4.06
N THR A 437 37.40 -45.02 4.47
CA THR A 437 36.83 -45.11 5.83
C THR A 437 35.50 -45.92 5.83
N PRO A 438 35.04 -46.42 7.00
CA PRO A 438 33.73 -47.07 7.10
C PRO A 438 32.59 -46.24 6.56
N GLU A 439 32.64 -44.91 6.71
CA GLU A 439 31.62 -43.98 6.23
C GLU A 439 31.52 -43.97 4.69
N ILE A 440 32.65 -44.13 3.99
CA ILE A 440 32.67 -44.18 2.51
C ILE A 440 31.88 -45.42 2.03
N TYR A 441 32.12 -46.58 2.64
CA TYR A 441 31.35 -47.78 2.31
C TYR A 441 29.90 -47.69 2.76
N TYR A 442 29.60 -47.00 3.87
CA TYR A 442 28.24 -46.76 4.31
C TYR A 442 27.49 -45.88 3.28
N ILE A 443 28.11 -44.80 2.79
CA ILE A 443 27.54 -43.92 1.77
C ILE A 443 27.33 -44.67 0.45
N LEU A 444 28.31 -45.45 0.04
CA LEU A 444 28.25 -46.25 -1.18
C LEU A 444 27.15 -47.34 -1.09
N GLY A 445 27.02 -48.00 0.05
CA GLY A 445 25.91 -48.92 0.34
C GLY A 445 24.55 -48.22 0.28
N GLY A 446 24.44 -47.01 0.84
CA GLY A 446 23.25 -46.20 0.77
C GLY A 446 22.89 -45.80 -0.66
N ALA A 447 23.87 -45.42 -1.49
CA ALA A 447 23.66 -45.07 -2.88
C ALA A 447 23.11 -46.29 -3.69
N TYR A 448 23.69 -47.47 -3.53
CA TYR A 448 23.17 -48.67 -4.15
C TYR A 448 21.77 -49.06 -3.64
N TYR A 449 21.51 -48.88 -2.34
CA TYR A 449 20.21 -49.16 -1.76
C TYR A 449 19.11 -48.27 -2.39
N TYR A 450 19.39 -46.98 -2.54
CA TYR A 450 18.44 -46.06 -3.17
C TYR A 450 18.27 -46.26 -4.68
N GLN A 451 19.28 -46.84 -5.35
CA GLN A 451 19.15 -47.29 -6.74
C GLN A 451 18.38 -48.63 -6.87
N GLY A 452 18.08 -49.32 -5.77
CA GLY A 452 17.40 -50.58 -5.77
C GLY A 452 18.33 -51.81 -5.93
N ASP A 453 19.64 -51.58 -5.99
CA ASP A 453 20.66 -52.67 -6.06
C ASP A 453 20.98 -53.19 -4.65
N LYS A 454 20.13 -54.10 -4.18
CA LYS A 454 20.21 -54.67 -2.84
C LYS A 454 21.50 -55.46 -2.62
N ILE A 455 22.00 -56.13 -3.65
CA ILE A 455 23.22 -56.99 -3.56
C ILE A 455 24.44 -56.15 -3.28
N ASN A 456 24.67 -55.10 -4.09
CA ASN A 456 25.79 -54.20 -3.88
C ASN A 456 25.62 -53.32 -2.64
N ALA A 457 24.39 -52.94 -2.27
CA ALA A 457 24.13 -52.28 -1.02
C ALA A 457 24.56 -53.12 0.19
N LEU A 458 24.11 -54.37 0.25
CA LEU A 458 24.46 -55.29 1.34
C LEU A 458 25.99 -55.50 1.43
N LYS A 459 26.65 -55.80 0.31
CA LYS A 459 28.10 -55.96 0.22
C LYS A 459 28.88 -54.78 0.77
N ASN A 460 28.45 -53.57 0.49
CA ASN A 460 29.14 -52.36 0.96
C ASN A 460 28.83 -52.07 2.44
N PHE A 461 27.63 -52.30 2.92
CA PHE A 461 27.32 -52.18 4.35
C PHE A 461 28.12 -53.24 5.19
N GLU A 462 28.26 -54.45 4.70
CA GLU A 462 29.09 -55.48 5.36
C GLU A 462 30.58 -55.09 5.40
N LYS A 463 31.10 -54.49 4.31
CA LYS A 463 32.48 -53.97 4.29
C LYS A 463 32.65 -52.81 5.29
N ALA A 464 31.68 -51.89 5.36
CA ALA A 464 31.71 -50.80 6.33
C ALA A 464 31.73 -51.31 7.77
N LEU A 465 30.90 -52.31 8.07
CA LEU A 465 30.82 -52.93 9.40
C LEU A 465 32.13 -53.70 9.75
N ALA A 466 32.71 -54.39 8.78
CA ALA A 466 33.98 -55.10 8.96
C ALA A 466 35.13 -54.13 9.28
N LEU A 467 35.25 -53.02 8.53
CA LEU A 467 36.26 -51.98 8.79
C LEU A 467 36.03 -51.29 10.14
N LEU A 468 34.78 -51.06 10.52
CA LEU A 468 34.43 -50.41 11.79
C LEU A 468 34.84 -51.34 12.98
N ASN A 469 34.65 -52.63 12.85
CA ASN A 469 35.02 -53.62 13.89
C ASN A 469 36.55 -53.80 13.99
N LEU A 470 37.29 -53.63 12.90
CA LEU A 470 38.76 -53.67 12.90
C LEU A 470 39.38 -52.43 13.57
N ASN A 471 38.72 -51.29 13.49
CA ASN A 471 39.20 -50.00 14.03
C ASN A 471 38.78 -49.76 15.49
N ASN A 472 38.09 -50.70 16.14
CA ASN A 472 37.58 -50.51 17.52
C ASN A 472 38.68 -50.54 18.60
N ASP A 473 39.96 -50.76 18.25
CA ASP A 473 41.11 -50.73 19.18
C ASP A 473 41.77 -49.33 19.31
N ALA A 474 41.29 -48.33 18.57
CA ALA A 474 41.80 -46.96 18.66
C ALA A 474 40.68 -45.98 19.01
N ALA A 475 40.74 -45.47 20.23
CA ALA A 475 39.90 -44.46 20.82
C ALA A 475 39.39 -43.41 19.81
N HIS A 476 38.04 -43.33 19.57
CA HIS A 476 37.33 -42.09 19.39
C HIS A 476 35.80 -42.34 19.49
N GLY A 477 35.16 -41.55 20.37
CA GLY A 477 33.88 -41.74 20.92
C GLY A 477 32.66 -41.58 20.00
N TYR A 478 31.50 -41.75 20.61
CA TYR A 478 30.11 -41.47 20.26
C TYR A 478 29.64 -41.60 18.79
N SER A 479 30.45 -41.23 17.79
CA SER A 479 30.14 -41.31 16.35
C SER A 479 30.10 -42.75 15.83
N ASN A 480 30.96 -43.61 16.34
CA ASN A 480 31.11 -44.99 15.84
C ASN A 480 29.97 -45.93 16.29
N SER A 481 29.36 -45.67 17.47
CA SER A 481 28.25 -46.50 17.96
C SER A 481 26.98 -46.30 17.12
N THR A 482 26.68 -45.05 16.72
CA THR A 482 25.52 -44.75 15.89
C THR A 482 25.68 -45.27 14.46
N LEU A 483 26.91 -45.21 13.90
CA LEU A 483 27.17 -45.75 12.58
C LEU A 483 27.05 -47.27 12.59
N LYS A 484 27.53 -47.93 13.64
CA LYS A 484 27.43 -49.38 13.83
C LYS A 484 25.97 -49.85 13.91
N GLU A 485 25.16 -49.18 14.74
CA GLU A 485 23.72 -49.44 14.87
C GLU A 485 22.98 -49.30 13.53
N ASN A 486 23.26 -48.20 12.81
CA ASN A 486 22.67 -47.99 11.48
C ASN A 486 23.08 -49.07 10.46
N LEU A 487 24.33 -49.51 10.50
CA LEU A 487 24.84 -50.57 9.63
C LEU A 487 24.17 -51.92 9.93
N GLU A 488 24.10 -52.31 11.20
CA GLU A 488 23.46 -53.57 11.65
C GLU A 488 21.97 -53.58 11.27
N ASN A 489 21.27 -52.45 11.45
CA ASN A 489 19.87 -52.28 11.05
C ASN A 489 19.70 -52.42 9.53
N ASN A 490 20.50 -51.70 8.72
CA ASN A 490 20.40 -51.75 7.26
C ASN A 490 20.71 -53.17 6.71
N ILE A 491 21.72 -53.86 7.26
CA ILE A 491 22.05 -55.23 6.90
C ILE A 491 20.90 -56.19 7.25
N SER A 492 20.33 -56.06 8.45
CA SER A 492 19.17 -56.84 8.88
C SER A 492 17.97 -56.69 7.97
N VAL A 493 17.63 -55.42 7.62
CA VAL A 493 16.52 -55.10 6.71
C VAL A 493 16.73 -55.71 5.32
N LEU A 494 17.96 -55.71 4.80
CA LEU A 494 18.26 -56.25 3.48
C LEU A 494 18.22 -57.77 3.48
N LYS A 495 18.69 -58.46 4.55
CA LYS A 495 18.67 -59.93 4.68
C LYS A 495 17.27 -60.48 4.96
N ASN A 496 16.40 -59.73 5.63
CA ASN A 496 15.04 -60.19 5.96
C ASN A 496 14.03 -59.95 4.82
N ASN A 497 14.40 -59.27 3.75
CA ASN A 497 13.58 -59.00 2.57
C ASN A 497 14.00 -59.81 1.33
N GLU A 498 14.81 -60.89 1.53
CA GLU A 498 14.98 -62.00 0.60
C GLU A 498 13.93 -63.07 0.89
#